data_efbb781308000fc38b61d8346c6faef2
#
_entry.id   efbb781308000fc38b61d8346c6faef2
#
_cell.length_a   1.000
_cell.length_b   1.000
_cell.length_c   1.000
_cell.angle_alpha   90.00
_cell.angle_beta   90.00
_cell.angle_gamma   90.00
#
_symmetry.space_group_name_H-M   'P 1'
#
loop_
_entity.id
_entity.type
_entity.pdbx_description
1 polymer ?
#
loop_
_entity_poly.entity_id
_entity_poly.type
_entity_poly.pdbx_seq_one_letter_code
_entity_poly.pdbx_strand_id
1 'polypeptide(L)'
;VCQKTAEALALAPNVHTVLEVDLLRYLTPPKSWIVPLIRPKYKVQHSAKIIDFNQLLEEQKSTLDFEDTQKDRVAAYFHTGGTTGMPKVAQHKYSGLVYNGWLGARLIFSEEDNIICPLPLFHVFASHVIIMGAISSGAHVVFPTPQGYRGEGVFDNFWKLVDRWKITFIITVPTAVSQ
;
A
#
# COMPACT_ATOMS: atom_id res chain seq x y z
N VAL A 1 -4.87 -16.74 -8.82
CA VAL A 1 -5.37 -15.65 -7.98
C VAL A 1 -5.95 -16.18 -6.67
N CYS A 2 -6.13 -15.33 -5.65
CA CYS A 2 -6.79 -15.73 -4.42
C CYS A 2 -8.33 -15.79 -4.59
N GLN A 3 -9.02 -16.47 -3.65
CA GLN A 3 -10.47 -16.65 -3.70
C GLN A 3 -11.21 -15.32 -3.78
N LYS A 4 -10.87 -14.36 -2.94
CA LYS A 4 -11.54 -13.04 -2.91
C LYS A 4 -11.40 -12.28 -4.23
N THR A 5 -10.25 -12.40 -4.90
CA THR A 5 -10.04 -11.80 -6.23
C THR A 5 -10.92 -12.49 -7.27
N ALA A 6 -11.04 -13.82 -7.22
CA ALA A 6 -11.90 -14.57 -8.13
C ALA A 6 -13.38 -14.19 -7.97
N GLU A 7 -13.85 -14.07 -6.73
CA GLU A 7 -15.21 -13.63 -6.40
C GLU A 7 -15.48 -12.19 -6.87
N ALA A 8 -14.53 -11.27 -6.62
CA ALA A 8 -14.64 -9.87 -7.04
C ALA A 8 -14.69 -9.72 -8.57
N LEU A 9 -13.86 -10.49 -9.29
CA LEU A 9 -13.87 -10.47 -10.76
C LEU A 9 -15.18 -10.93 -11.35
N ALA A 10 -15.86 -11.88 -10.73
CA ALA A 10 -17.19 -12.33 -11.18
C ALA A 10 -18.23 -11.19 -11.17
N LEU A 11 -18.03 -10.19 -10.30
CA LEU A 11 -18.90 -9.00 -10.17
C LEU A 11 -18.40 -7.81 -11.00
N ALA A 12 -17.29 -7.92 -11.68
CA ALA A 12 -16.62 -6.82 -12.39
C ALA A 12 -16.37 -7.13 -13.88
N PRO A 13 -17.43 -7.26 -14.71
CA PRO A 13 -17.32 -7.73 -16.10
C PRO A 13 -16.47 -6.80 -17.00
N ASN A 14 -16.28 -5.54 -16.60
CA ASN A 14 -15.51 -4.56 -17.37
C ASN A 14 -14.01 -4.53 -17.02
N VAL A 15 -13.54 -5.42 -16.14
CA VAL A 15 -12.12 -5.55 -15.86
C VAL A 15 -11.45 -6.37 -16.96
N HIS A 16 -10.51 -5.78 -17.67
CA HIS A 16 -9.80 -6.43 -18.79
C HIS A 16 -8.43 -6.97 -18.41
N THR A 17 -7.82 -6.42 -17.36
CA THR A 17 -6.48 -6.79 -16.91
C THR A 17 -6.41 -6.85 -15.38
N VAL A 18 -5.78 -7.89 -14.88
CA VAL A 18 -5.48 -8.08 -13.46
C VAL A 18 -3.97 -8.23 -13.32
N LEU A 19 -3.37 -7.35 -12.52
CA LEU A 19 -1.96 -7.47 -12.15
C LEU A 19 -1.87 -8.26 -10.84
N GLU A 20 -1.27 -9.44 -10.90
CA GLU A 20 -1.08 -10.30 -9.74
C GLU A 20 0.30 -10.07 -9.13
N VAL A 21 0.33 -9.64 -7.86
CA VAL A 21 1.56 -9.51 -7.08
C VAL A 21 1.76 -10.80 -6.28
N ASP A 22 2.78 -11.59 -6.62
CA ASP A 22 3.08 -12.80 -5.88
C ASP A 22 4.13 -12.55 -4.79
N LEU A 23 3.67 -12.49 -3.54
CA LEU A 23 4.53 -12.30 -2.37
C LEU A 23 5.37 -13.53 -2.03
N LEU A 24 5.09 -14.71 -2.61
CA LEU A 24 5.84 -15.94 -2.35
C LEU A 24 7.31 -15.84 -2.78
N ARG A 25 7.60 -15.01 -3.78
CA ARG A 25 8.98 -14.77 -4.25
C ARG A 25 9.90 -14.16 -3.19
N TYR A 26 9.32 -13.53 -2.16
CA TYR A 26 10.07 -12.91 -1.06
C TYR A 26 10.22 -13.82 0.16
N LEU A 27 9.66 -15.03 0.11
CA LEU A 27 9.82 -16.00 1.18
C LEU A 27 11.21 -16.63 1.12
N THR A 28 11.80 -16.82 2.31
CA THR A 28 13.06 -17.57 2.46
C THR A 28 12.79 -19.05 2.74
N PRO A 29 13.74 -19.96 2.44
CA PRO A 29 13.64 -21.35 2.86
C PRO A 29 13.44 -21.51 4.38
N PRO A 30 12.66 -22.51 4.83
CA PRO A 30 11.96 -23.53 4.04
C PRO A 30 10.60 -23.09 3.50
N LYS A 31 10.10 -21.91 3.89
CA LYS A 31 8.76 -21.42 3.50
C LYS A 31 8.61 -21.27 1.99
N SER A 32 9.65 -20.82 1.30
CA SER A 32 9.63 -20.68 -0.17
C SER A 32 9.41 -22.01 -0.92
N TRP A 33 9.72 -23.14 -0.30
CA TRP A 33 9.52 -24.48 -0.90
C TRP A 33 8.16 -25.06 -0.56
N ILE A 34 7.69 -24.83 0.67
CA ILE A 34 6.48 -25.48 1.20
C ILE A 34 5.21 -24.72 0.78
N VAL A 35 5.21 -23.41 0.89
CA VAL A 35 4.00 -22.59 0.67
C VAL A 35 3.44 -22.71 -0.75
N PRO A 36 4.25 -22.74 -1.83
CA PRO A 36 3.72 -22.94 -3.18
C PRO A 36 2.98 -24.27 -3.38
N LEU A 37 3.34 -25.32 -2.61
CA LEU A 37 2.75 -26.64 -2.71
C LEU A 37 1.38 -26.73 -2.01
N ILE A 38 1.20 -25.99 -0.93
CA ILE A 38 -0.01 -26.03 -0.10
C ILE A 38 -0.98 -24.87 -0.40
N ARG A 39 -0.55 -23.86 -1.17
CA ARG A 39 -1.38 -22.71 -1.51
C ARG A 39 -2.55 -23.12 -2.40
N PRO A 40 -3.80 -22.84 -1.99
CA PRO A 40 -4.96 -23.08 -2.84
C PRO A 40 -4.88 -22.24 -4.13
N LYS A 41 -5.13 -22.88 -5.27
CA LYS A 41 -5.22 -22.20 -6.58
C LYS A 41 -6.68 -22.13 -6.98
N TYR A 42 -7.19 -20.93 -7.18
CA TYR A 42 -8.56 -20.70 -7.64
C TYR A 42 -8.54 -20.40 -9.14
N LYS A 43 -9.38 -21.11 -9.89
CA LYS A 43 -9.63 -20.79 -11.30
C LYS A 43 -10.57 -19.61 -11.37
N VAL A 44 -10.22 -18.63 -12.17
CA VAL A 44 -11.06 -17.47 -12.43
C VAL A 44 -11.85 -17.73 -13.70
N GLN A 45 -13.18 -17.72 -13.60
CA GLN A 45 -14.08 -17.71 -14.77
C GLN A 45 -14.31 -16.25 -15.19
N HIS A 46 -13.33 -15.65 -15.85
CA HIS A 46 -13.38 -14.27 -16.30
C HIS A 46 -12.48 -14.07 -17.52
N SER A 47 -12.86 -13.16 -18.41
CA SER A 47 -12.12 -12.84 -19.63
C SER A 47 -10.87 -11.98 -19.41
N ALA A 48 -10.67 -11.45 -18.19
CA ALA A 48 -9.53 -10.62 -17.87
C ALA A 48 -8.19 -11.36 -18.01
N LYS A 49 -7.23 -10.70 -18.64
CA LYS A 49 -5.85 -11.17 -18.70
C LYS A 49 -5.19 -11.03 -17.33
N ILE A 50 -4.67 -12.12 -16.78
CA ILE A 50 -3.91 -12.10 -15.53
C ILE A 50 -2.43 -12.01 -15.89
N ILE A 51 -1.75 -10.99 -15.38
CA ILE A 51 -0.34 -10.72 -15.66
C ILE A 51 0.42 -10.68 -14.33
N ASP A 52 1.58 -11.32 -14.28
CA ASP A 52 2.50 -11.19 -13.15
C ASP A 52 3.06 -9.75 -13.11
N PHE A 53 2.84 -9.06 -12.01
CA PHE A 53 3.23 -7.66 -11.85
C PHE A 53 4.74 -7.45 -11.94
N ASN A 54 5.52 -8.38 -11.38
CA ASN A 54 6.98 -8.24 -11.36
C ASN A 54 7.59 -8.51 -12.74
N GLN A 55 7.06 -9.50 -13.46
CA GLN A 55 7.45 -9.73 -14.85
C GLN A 55 7.14 -8.49 -15.70
N LEU A 56 5.96 -7.93 -15.53
CA LEU A 56 5.58 -6.70 -16.25
C LEU A 56 6.53 -5.54 -15.95
N LEU A 57 6.98 -5.39 -14.69
CA LEU A 57 7.94 -4.34 -14.33
C LEU A 57 9.31 -4.54 -15.00
N GLU A 58 9.79 -5.79 -15.06
CA GLU A 58 11.08 -6.11 -15.72
C GLU A 58 11.05 -5.83 -17.22
N GLU A 59 9.88 -5.93 -17.85
CA GLU A 59 9.67 -5.65 -19.28
C GLU A 59 9.50 -4.14 -19.58
N GLN A 60 9.31 -3.29 -18.55
CA GLN A 60 9.11 -1.86 -18.76
C GLN A 60 10.43 -1.12 -19.01
N LYS A 61 10.35 -0.08 -19.82
CA LYS A 61 11.44 0.88 -19.99
C LYS A 61 11.58 1.72 -18.71
N SER A 62 12.79 2.14 -18.39
CA SER A 62 13.08 3.04 -17.28
C SER A 62 12.66 4.50 -17.49
N THR A 63 12.08 4.81 -18.66
CA THR A 63 11.61 6.15 -19.02
C THR A 63 10.12 6.29 -18.78
N LEU A 64 9.71 7.39 -18.16
CA LEU A 64 8.31 7.78 -18.08
C LEU A 64 7.87 8.40 -19.41
N ASP A 65 6.92 7.74 -20.07
CA ASP A 65 6.34 8.19 -21.33
C ASP A 65 4.85 8.41 -21.12
N PHE A 66 4.52 9.54 -20.52
CA PHE A 66 3.13 9.97 -20.35
C PHE A 66 3.03 11.50 -20.44
N GLU A 67 1.89 11.95 -20.95
CA GLU A 67 1.56 13.38 -20.94
C GLU A 67 0.91 13.75 -19.60
N ASP A 68 1.48 14.73 -18.92
CA ASP A 68 0.85 15.29 -17.73
C ASP A 68 -0.27 16.25 -18.13
N THR A 69 -1.43 16.08 -17.51
CA THR A 69 -2.58 16.94 -17.76
C THR A 69 -2.42 18.25 -16.98
N GLN A 70 -2.56 19.37 -17.65
CA GLN A 70 -2.49 20.71 -17.04
C GLN A 70 -3.66 20.99 -16.07
N LYS A 71 -4.75 20.21 -16.17
CA LYS A 71 -5.93 20.39 -15.34
C LYS A 71 -5.88 19.52 -14.08
N ASP A 72 -6.16 20.14 -12.94
CA ASP A 72 -6.34 19.42 -11.70
C ASP A 72 -7.51 18.42 -11.80
N ARG A 73 -7.29 17.20 -11.35
CA ARG A 73 -8.24 16.08 -11.46
C ARG A 73 -8.36 15.33 -10.15
N VAL A 74 -9.43 14.53 -10.02
CA VAL A 74 -9.56 13.60 -8.91
C VAL A 74 -8.51 12.49 -9.06
N ALA A 75 -7.67 12.34 -8.05
CA ALA A 75 -6.61 11.35 -7.99
C ALA A 75 -7.00 10.12 -7.17
N ALA A 76 -7.87 10.30 -6.17
CA ALA A 76 -8.28 9.20 -5.29
C ALA A 76 -9.66 9.43 -4.68
N TYR A 77 -10.31 8.31 -4.36
CA TYR A 77 -11.57 8.25 -3.64
C TYR A 77 -11.38 7.49 -2.34
N PHE A 78 -11.76 8.09 -1.21
CA PHE A 78 -11.68 7.45 0.10
C PHE A 78 -13.02 7.47 0.81
N HIS A 79 -13.35 6.34 1.45
CA HIS A 79 -14.50 6.29 2.32
C HIS A 79 -14.27 7.14 3.57
N THR A 80 -15.25 7.97 3.89
CA THR A 80 -15.27 8.68 5.17
C THR A 80 -16.06 7.87 6.18
N GLY A 81 -15.58 7.81 7.42
CA GLY A 81 -16.33 7.21 8.53
C GLY A 81 -17.62 7.99 8.76
N GLY A 82 -18.75 7.38 8.47
CA GLY A 82 -20.07 7.90 8.82
C GLY A 82 -20.60 7.16 10.04
N THR A 83 -20.97 7.86 11.09
CA THR A 83 -21.60 7.26 12.28
C THR A 83 -23.07 6.93 12.05
N THR A 84 -23.69 7.47 11.01
CA THR A 84 -25.13 7.33 10.74
C THR A 84 -25.39 7.31 9.22
N GLY A 85 -25.57 6.13 8.63
CA GLY A 85 -26.03 5.99 7.24
C GLY A 85 -24.98 5.41 6.26
N MET A 86 -25.25 5.58 4.97
CA MET A 86 -24.35 5.13 3.90
C MET A 86 -22.99 5.82 3.98
N PRO A 87 -21.88 5.10 3.82
CA PRO A 87 -20.55 5.69 3.78
C PRO A 87 -20.47 6.75 2.69
N LYS A 88 -19.95 7.92 3.03
CA LYS A 88 -19.66 8.96 2.05
C LYS A 88 -18.30 8.71 1.42
N VAL A 89 -18.14 9.17 0.19
CA VAL A 89 -16.86 9.08 -0.54
C VAL A 89 -16.30 10.48 -0.70
N ALA A 90 -15.09 10.69 -0.15
CA ALA A 90 -14.34 11.92 -0.35
C ALA A 90 -13.52 11.82 -1.64
N GLN A 91 -13.59 12.87 -2.46
CA GLN A 91 -12.77 13.02 -3.65
C GLN A 91 -11.50 13.81 -3.30
N HIS A 92 -10.36 13.21 -3.51
CA HIS A 92 -9.06 13.85 -3.31
C HIS A 92 -8.47 14.26 -4.64
N LYS A 93 -8.19 15.55 -4.79
CA LYS A 93 -7.59 16.08 -6.01
C LYS A 93 -6.09 15.83 -6.05
N TYR A 94 -5.55 15.76 -7.26
CA TYR A 94 -4.12 15.57 -7.51
C TYR A 94 -3.28 16.65 -6.84
N SER A 95 -3.68 17.92 -6.99
CA SER A 95 -3.03 19.06 -6.33
C SER A 95 -2.96 18.92 -4.81
N GLY A 96 -4.01 18.39 -4.17
CA GLY A 96 -4.03 18.14 -2.74
C GLY A 96 -3.05 17.05 -2.30
N LEU A 97 -2.91 15.97 -3.08
CA LEU A 97 -1.92 14.92 -2.82
C LEU A 97 -0.49 15.46 -2.92
N VAL A 98 -0.19 16.19 -3.99
CA VAL A 98 1.13 16.81 -4.19
C VAL A 98 1.44 17.82 -3.09
N TYR A 99 0.46 18.63 -2.69
CA TYR A 99 0.61 19.58 -1.58
C TYR A 99 0.91 18.89 -0.25
N ASN A 100 0.24 17.77 0.07
CA ASN A 100 0.56 16.98 1.26
C ASN A 100 2.00 16.43 1.21
N GLY A 101 2.44 15.93 0.05
CA GLY A 101 3.81 15.51 -0.14
C GLY A 101 4.81 16.62 0.12
N TRP A 102 4.57 17.78 -0.46
CA TRP A 102 5.41 18.97 -0.26
C TRP A 102 5.45 19.40 1.22
N LEU A 103 4.31 19.45 1.92
CA LEU A 103 4.27 19.74 3.36
C LEU A 103 5.07 18.72 4.16
N GLY A 104 4.91 17.43 3.86
CA GLY A 104 5.67 16.37 4.52
C GLY A 104 7.17 16.57 4.38
N ALA A 105 7.66 16.80 3.17
CA ALA A 105 9.07 17.04 2.90
C ALA A 105 9.59 18.36 3.47
N ARG A 106 8.73 19.37 3.58
CA ARG A 106 9.16 20.68 4.03
C ARG A 106 9.20 20.84 5.54
N LEU A 107 8.31 20.17 6.26
CA LEU A 107 8.05 20.40 7.68
C LEU A 107 8.30 19.18 8.58
N ILE A 108 8.31 17.97 8.03
CA ILE A 108 8.25 16.76 8.85
C ILE A 108 9.40 15.79 8.52
N PHE A 109 9.59 15.43 7.24
CA PHE A 109 10.49 14.36 6.82
C PHE A 109 11.67 14.85 6.01
N SER A 110 12.78 14.14 6.12
CA SER A 110 13.98 14.29 5.30
C SER A 110 14.38 12.96 4.67
N GLU A 111 15.35 12.95 3.78
CA GLU A 111 15.92 11.74 3.19
C GLU A 111 16.65 10.84 4.19
N GLU A 112 17.02 11.40 5.37
CA GLU A 112 17.67 10.65 6.44
C GLU A 112 16.67 9.89 7.33
N ASP A 113 15.36 10.12 7.15
CA ASP A 113 14.34 9.54 8.01
C ASP A 113 13.95 8.12 7.60
N ASN A 114 13.81 7.28 8.62
CA ASN A 114 13.23 5.95 8.53
C ASN A 114 11.87 5.95 9.25
N ILE A 115 10.80 5.89 8.50
CA ILE A 115 9.42 6.00 9.00
C ILE A 115 8.83 4.60 9.13
N ILE A 116 8.36 4.21 10.31
CA ILE A 116 7.55 2.99 10.42
C ILE A 116 6.09 3.32 10.17
N CYS A 117 5.48 2.62 9.20
CA CYS A 117 4.09 2.80 8.81
C CYS A 117 3.26 1.53 9.06
N PRO A 118 2.77 1.31 10.29
CA PRO A 118 1.88 0.18 10.59
C PRO A 118 0.40 0.53 10.39
N LEU A 119 0.12 1.61 9.67
CA LEU A 119 -1.23 2.06 9.37
C LEU A 119 -1.72 1.50 8.02
N PRO A 120 -3.03 1.28 7.85
CA PRO A 120 -3.56 0.74 6.60
C PRO A 120 -3.49 1.75 5.46
N LEU A 121 -2.92 1.35 4.33
CA LEU A 121 -2.75 2.22 3.15
C LEU A 121 -4.06 2.63 2.48
N PHE A 122 -5.16 1.95 2.76
CA PHE A 122 -6.49 2.36 2.30
C PHE A 122 -7.09 3.52 3.10
N HIS A 123 -6.37 4.03 4.13
CA HIS A 123 -6.76 5.20 4.91
C HIS A 123 -5.92 6.40 4.51
N VAL A 124 -6.55 7.58 4.42
CA VAL A 124 -5.91 8.84 3.98
C VAL A 124 -4.67 9.20 4.79
N PHE A 125 -4.64 8.89 6.08
CA PHE A 125 -3.49 9.20 6.93
C PHE A 125 -2.22 8.49 6.46
N ALA A 126 -2.31 7.20 6.18
CA ALA A 126 -1.16 6.45 5.66
C ALA A 126 -0.79 6.86 4.22
N SER A 127 -1.78 6.92 3.33
CA SER A 127 -1.54 7.16 1.91
C SER A 127 -1.16 8.61 1.59
N HIS A 128 -1.82 9.60 2.20
CA HIS A 128 -1.59 11.01 1.85
C HIS A 128 -0.49 11.65 2.68
N VAL A 129 -0.47 11.39 4.00
CA VAL A 129 0.53 12.04 4.86
C VAL A 129 1.85 11.30 4.80
N ILE A 130 1.84 9.98 5.07
CA ILE A 130 3.08 9.22 5.18
C ILE A 130 3.69 8.95 3.81
N ILE A 131 2.93 8.33 2.90
CA ILE A 131 3.49 7.91 1.60
C ILE A 131 3.85 9.11 0.73
N MET A 132 2.95 10.09 0.60
CA MET A 132 3.25 11.26 -0.22
C MET A 132 4.38 12.11 0.37
N GLY A 133 4.42 12.24 1.71
CA GLY A 133 5.51 12.93 2.41
C GLY A 133 6.85 12.20 2.21
N ALA A 134 6.88 10.89 2.37
CA ALA A 134 8.08 10.09 2.18
C ALA A 134 8.58 10.12 0.72
N ILE A 135 7.69 9.98 -0.27
CA ILE A 135 8.07 10.08 -1.69
C ILE A 135 8.67 11.46 -1.99
N SER A 136 8.10 12.53 -1.44
CA SER A 136 8.57 13.90 -1.70
C SER A 136 9.85 14.25 -0.97
N SER A 137 10.12 13.64 0.19
CA SER A 137 11.33 13.89 0.99
C SER A 137 12.49 12.94 0.69
N GLY A 138 12.21 11.79 0.07
CA GLY A 138 13.17 10.69 -0.09
C GLY A 138 13.29 9.80 1.16
N ALA A 139 12.44 9.98 2.17
CA ALA A 139 12.46 9.17 3.38
C ALA A 139 12.17 7.69 3.11
N HIS A 140 12.79 6.82 3.90
CA HIS A 140 12.57 5.37 3.83
C HIS A 140 11.33 4.98 4.65
N VAL A 141 10.42 4.21 4.06
CA VAL A 141 9.22 3.73 4.75
C VAL A 141 9.29 2.23 5.00
N VAL A 142 9.12 1.84 6.25
CA VAL A 142 9.10 0.45 6.72
C VAL A 142 7.67 0.02 7.01
N PHE A 143 7.17 -0.98 6.29
CA PHE A 143 5.88 -1.61 6.56
C PHE A 143 6.10 -2.89 7.36
N PRO A 144 5.67 -2.97 8.64
CA PRO A 144 5.98 -4.13 9.49
C PRO A 144 5.28 -5.41 9.02
N THR A 145 4.02 -5.31 8.60
CA THR A 145 3.22 -6.39 8.03
C THR A 145 2.15 -5.83 7.07
N PRO A 146 1.57 -6.65 6.18
CA PRO A 146 0.42 -6.23 5.37
C PRO A 146 -0.82 -5.85 6.20
N GLN A 147 -0.93 -6.35 7.44
CA GLN A 147 -2.02 -6.03 8.38
C GLN A 147 -1.69 -4.84 9.30
N GLY A 148 -0.52 -4.23 9.13
CA GLY A 148 -0.06 -3.15 10.00
C GLY A 148 0.03 -3.59 11.47
N TYR A 149 -0.51 -2.80 12.38
CA TYR A 149 -0.57 -3.14 13.82
C TYR A 149 -1.33 -4.42 14.15
N ARG A 150 -2.27 -4.85 13.30
CA ARG A 150 -3.03 -6.10 13.51
C ARG A 150 -2.25 -7.35 13.14
N GLY A 151 -1.05 -7.20 12.58
CA GLY A 151 -0.17 -8.32 12.27
C GLY A 151 0.30 -9.00 13.55
N GLU A 152 0.28 -10.35 13.53
CA GLU A 152 0.73 -11.16 14.67
C GLU A 152 2.16 -10.79 15.06
N GLY A 153 2.40 -10.54 16.35
CA GLY A 153 3.69 -10.24 16.92
C GLY A 153 4.22 -8.83 16.62
N VAL A 154 3.44 -7.94 15.98
CA VAL A 154 3.91 -6.57 15.69
C VAL A 154 4.14 -5.79 16.97
N PHE A 155 3.21 -5.82 17.92
CA PHE A 155 3.38 -5.13 19.21
C PHE A 155 4.49 -5.74 20.03
N ASP A 156 4.56 -7.07 20.15
CA ASP A 156 5.59 -7.78 20.93
C ASP A 156 7.02 -7.54 20.42
N ASN A 157 7.15 -7.24 19.13
CA ASN A 157 8.45 -7.01 18.49
C ASN A 157 8.64 -5.57 18.04
N PHE A 158 7.76 -4.65 18.41
CA PHE A 158 7.77 -3.29 17.89
C PHE A 158 9.13 -2.59 18.07
N TRP A 159 9.65 -2.62 19.30
CA TRP A 159 10.95 -2.00 19.60
C TRP A 159 12.14 -2.69 18.93
N LYS A 160 12.04 -4.00 18.66
CA LYS A 160 13.05 -4.72 17.87
C LYS A 160 13.02 -4.26 16.41
N LEU A 161 11.83 -3.96 15.87
CA LEU A 161 11.70 -3.39 14.53
C LEU A 161 12.28 -1.97 14.48
N VAL A 162 11.99 -1.16 15.49
CA VAL A 162 12.52 0.21 15.63
C VAL A 162 14.05 0.19 15.63
N ASP A 163 14.66 -0.66 16.45
CA ASP A 163 16.11 -0.77 16.50
C ASP A 163 16.71 -1.35 15.21
N ARG A 164 16.13 -2.42 14.68
CA ARG A 164 16.61 -3.08 13.46
C ARG A 164 16.66 -2.14 12.25
N TRP A 165 15.60 -1.36 12.07
CA TRP A 165 15.44 -0.48 10.92
C TRP A 165 15.85 0.96 11.20
N LYS A 166 16.42 1.23 12.40
CA LYS A 166 16.84 2.57 12.83
C LYS A 166 15.74 3.61 12.61
N ILE A 167 14.54 3.26 13.06
CA ILE A 167 13.35 4.11 12.88
C ILE A 167 13.57 5.45 13.60
N THR A 168 13.41 6.54 12.86
CA THR A 168 13.49 7.92 13.37
C THR A 168 12.10 8.52 13.59
N PHE A 169 11.09 8.00 12.85
CA PHE A 169 9.73 8.51 12.90
C PHE A 169 8.69 7.40 13.15
N ILE A 170 7.90 7.57 14.20
CA ILE A 170 6.77 6.69 14.54
C ILE A 170 5.48 7.50 14.36
N ILE A 171 4.70 7.18 13.34
CA ILE A 171 3.39 7.78 13.11
C ILE A 171 2.31 6.76 13.48
N THR A 172 1.47 7.12 14.42
CA THR A 172 0.51 6.19 14.99
C THR A 172 -0.79 6.88 15.44
N VAL A 173 -1.71 6.10 15.96
CA VAL A 173 -2.97 6.57 16.53
C VAL A 173 -2.96 6.35 18.05
N PRO A 174 -3.69 7.19 18.85
CA PRO A 174 -3.66 7.10 20.32
C PRO A 174 -3.96 5.69 20.87
N THR A 175 -4.89 4.98 20.24
CA THR A 175 -5.26 3.61 20.64
C THR A 175 -4.14 2.58 20.47
N ALA A 176 -3.18 2.84 19.60
CA ALA A 176 -2.01 1.96 19.42
C ALA A 176 -0.87 2.30 20.39
N VAL A 177 -0.83 3.53 20.91
CA VAL A 177 0.17 3.95 21.91
C VAL A 177 -0.13 3.34 23.29
N SER A 178 -1.40 3.02 23.56
CA SER A 178 -1.85 2.46 24.84
C SER A 178 -1.71 0.93 24.95
N GLN A 179 -1.24 0.27 23.92
CA GLN A 179 -0.96 -1.17 23.88
C GLN A 179 0.49 -1.47 24.29
#